data_d53a1af81167e23bcfb16e60f6fbe092
#
_entry.id   d53a1af81167e23bcfb16e60f6fbe092
#
_cell.length_a   1.000
_cell.length_b   1.000
_cell.length_c   1.000
_cell.angle_alpha   90.00
_cell.angle_beta   90.00
_cell.angle_gamma   90.00
#
_symmetry.space_group_name_H-M   'P 1'
#
loop_
_entity.id
_entity.type
_entity.pdbx_description
1 polymer ?
#
loop_
_entity_poly.entity_id
_entity_poly.type
_entity_poly.pdbx_seq_one_letter_code
_entity_poly.pdbx_strand_id
1 'polypeptide(L)'
;GINVLSDKPMAINSQSFKLLEECFAIAKQKNIMLYDIMTERNEITTMLQRELSTIPAVYGEQLKGSPEEPAIVKESVHHLFKLVDNKPLTRPVWYLDVNQQGEGIVDVTTHLVDLVQWEAFPDQIIDYKKDIELIDANRWTTSISPEEFKQVTGTDAYPDFLKKDVENDTLKVYCNGDIVYKIKGVTAKVSVIWNYTFPKGGGDTHFSVMKGSKADLVIRQGKEQNYQPELFVEAVKGVDLAAYEKDLTASMEKVSAEYPGVALNKVGDGVWQVEIPAKYRVGHEAHFGQVTEHFLDYLKEGKLPDWEVPNMLAKYYTTTSALDMAKAKK
;
A
#
# COMPACT_ATOMS: atom_id res chain seq x y z
N GLY A 1 18.97 11.58 -22.98
CA GLY A 1 17.82 11.14 -22.21
C GLY A 1 17.74 11.83 -20.85
N ILE A 2 16.58 11.81 -20.23
CA ILE A 2 16.33 12.37 -18.90
C ILE A 2 15.88 11.22 -18.02
N ASN A 3 16.48 11.07 -16.84
CA ASN A 3 16.00 10.14 -15.82
C ASN A 3 14.67 10.67 -15.26
N VAL A 4 13.77 9.75 -14.90
CA VAL A 4 12.39 10.06 -14.51
C VAL A 4 12.10 9.48 -13.13
N LEU A 5 11.71 10.34 -12.20
CA LEU A 5 11.04 9.98 -10.96
C LEU A 5 9.57 10.37 -11.12
N SER A 6 8.69 9.38 -11.20
CA SER A 6 7.27 9.56 -11.52
C SER A 6 6.40 9.39 -10.29
N ASP A 7 5.41 10.24 -10.13
CA ASP A 7 4.34 9.95 -9.17
C ASP A 7 3.52 8.73 -9.63
N LYS A 8 2.88 8.06 -8.69
CA LYS A 8 1.98 6.92 -8.93
C LYS A 8 0.53 7.41 -9.15
N PRO A 9 -0.29 6.64 -9.87
CA PRO A 9 0.05 5.43 -10.65
C PRO A 9 0.64 5.78 -12.01
N MET A 10 1.67 5.04 -12.42
CA MET A 10 2.26 5.20 -13.77
C MET A 10 1.39 4.60 -14.88
N ALA A 11 0.44 3.73 -14.51
CA ALA A 11 -0.54 3.13 -15.42
C ALA A 11 -1.88 2.95 -14.69
N ILE A 12 -2.98 3.34 -15.34
CA ILE A 12 -4.35 3.31 -14.79
C ILE A 12 -5.30 2.36 -15.53
N ASN A 13 -4.84 1.66 -16.54
CA ASN A 13 -5.56 0.66 -17.32
C ASN A 13 -4.59 -0.19 -18.12
N SER A 14 -5.06 -1.29 -18.72
CA SER A 14 -4.23 -2.21 -19.52
C SER A 14 -3.60 -1.56 -20.74
N GLN A 15 -4.20 -0.54 -21.32
CA GLN A 15 -3.60 0.19 -22.47
C GLN A 15 -2.39 1.00 -22.00
N SER A 16 -2.51 1.75 -20.91
CA SER A 16 -1.39 2.51 -20.34
C SER A 16 -0.31 1.59 -19.77
N PHE A 17 -0.67 0.39 -19.26
CA PHE A 17 0.31 -0.60 -18.84
C PHE A 17 1.20 -1.08 -20.02
N LYS A 18 0.62 -1.34 -21.19
CA LYS A 18 1.42 -1.72 -22.40
C LYS A 18 2.40 -0.61 -22.79
N LEU A 19 1.97 0.65 -22.72
CA LEU A 19 2.87 1.78 -22.96
C LEU A 19 3.97 1.86 -21.89
N LEU A 20 3.67 1.55 -20.64
CA LEU A 20 4.65 1.52 -19.57
C LEU A 20 5.71 0.42 -19.80
N GLU A 21 5.32 -0.77 -20.26
CA GLU A 21 6.27 -1.82 -20.68
C GLU A 21 7.25 -1.31 -21.76
N GLU A 22 6.72 -0.61 -22.78
CA GLU A 22 7.53 0.00 -23.83
C GLU A 22 8.45 1.08 -23.26
N CYS A 23 7.98 1.92 -22.35
CA CYS A 23 8.79 2.93 -21.68
C CYS A 23 9.97 2.31 -20.92
N PHE A 24 9.77 1.23 -20.16
CA PHE A 24 10.85 0.52 -19.47
C PHE A 24 11.85 -0.12 -20.47
N ALA A 25 11.36 -0.70 -21.57
CA ALA A 25 12.22 -1.25 -22.60
C ALA A 25 13.11 -0.16 -23.25
N ILE A 26 12.54 0.99 -23.57
CA ILE A 26 13.26 2.15 -24.11
C ILE A 26 14.24 2.71 -23.06
N ALA A 27 13.81 2.84 -21.82
CA ALA A 27 14.64 3.33 -20.72
C ALA A 27 15.90 2.46 -20.56
N LYS A 28 15.74 1.14 -20.59
CA LYS A 28 16.85 0.18 -20.58
C LYS A 28 17.80 0.37 -21.76
N GLN A 29 17.27 0.51 -22.99
CA GLN A 29 18.09 0.72 -24.20
C GLN A 29 18.88 2.03 -24.16
N LYS A 30 18.31 3.06 -23.54
CA LYS A 30 18.90 4.40 -23.46
C LYS A 30 19.72 4.65 -22.21
N ASN A 31 19.85 3.64 -21.34
CA ASN A 31 20.45 3.74 -20.02
C ASN A 31 19.86 4.91 -19.21
N ILE A 32 18.53 4.97 -19.16
CA ILE A 32 17.74 5.95 -18.41
C ILE A 32 17.06 5.23 -17.25
N MET A 33 17.03 5.85 -16.08
CA MET A 33 16.26 5.38 -14.95
C MET A 33 14.84 5.94 -15.02
N LEU A 34 13.88 5.03 -14.89
CA LEU A 34 12.47 5.33 -14.71
C LEU A 34 12.05 4.66 -13.39
N TYR A 35 11.65 5.45 -12.40
CA TYR A 35 11.34 5.00 -11.05
C TYR A 35 10.08 5.67 -10.55
N ASP A 36 9.27 4.96 -9.75
CA ASP A 36 8.05 5.51 -9.18
C ASP A 36 8.18 5.84 -7.69
N ILE A 37 7.30 6.72 -7.22
CA ILE A 37 7.28 7.18 -5.83
C ILE A 37 6.43 6.24 -4.98
N MET A 38 7.10 5.39 -4.17
CA MET A 38 6.46 4.49 -3.20
C MET A 38 6.78 4.94 -1.77
N THR A 39 6.06 5.95 -1.30
CA THR A 39 6.26 6.57 0.02
C THR A 39 6.07 5.62 1.18
N GLU A 40 5.12 4.68 1.06
CA GLU A 40 4.73 3.77 2.16
C GLU A 40 5.82 2.76 2.53
N ARG A 41 6.82 2.53 1.67
CA ARG A 41 8.01 1.75 2.01
C ARG A 41 8.85 2.39 3.12
N ASN A 42 8.71 3.71 3.33
CA ASN A 42 9.45 4.49 4.33
C ASN A 42 8.64 4.72 5.63
N GLU A 43 7.41 4.24 5.71
CA GLU A 43 6.64 4.26 6.95
C GLU A 43 7.25 3.24 7.94
N ILE A 44 7.54 3.68 9.15
CA ILE A 44 8.36 2.91 10.12
C ILE A 44 7.71 1.56 10.51
N THR A 45 6.38 1.46 10.63
CA THR A 45 5.74 0.19 10.96
C THR A 45 5.84 -0.81 9.81
N THR A 46 5.79 -0.32 8.57
CA THR A 46 6.00 -1.10 7.35
C THR A 46 7.45 -1.59 7.25
N MET A 47 8.43 -0.71 7.51
CA MET A 47 9.85 -1.08 7.54
C MET A 47 10.12 -2.18 8.58
N LEU A 48 9.57 -2.02 9.78
CA LEU A 48 9.73 -3.01 10.85
C LEU A 48 8.94 -4.30 10.59
N GLN A 49 7.76 -4.23 9.95
CA GLN A 49 7.02 -5.42 9.53
C GLN A 49 7.85 -6.25 8.52
N ARG A 50 8.46 -5.59 7.53
CA ARG A 50 9.39 -6.24 6.60
C ARG A 50 10.60 -6.83 7.31
N GLU A 51 11.26 -6.08 8.18
CA GLU A 51 12.44 -6.55 8.91
C GLU A 51 12.13 -7.79 9.75
N LEU A 52 11.06 -7.75 10.56
CA LEU A 52 10.65 -8.88 11.38
C LEU A 52 10.22 -10.11 10.56
N SER A 53 9.66 -9.92 9.36
CA SER A 53 9.27 -11.02 8.48
C SER A 53 10.47 -11.80 7.94
N THR A 54 11.65 -11.19 7.90
CA THR A 54 12.89 -11.85 7.47
C THR A 54 13.58 -12.66 8.56
N ILE A 55 13.09 -12.59 9.81
CA ILE A 55 13.69 -13.26 10.96
C ILE A 55 12.96 -14.58 11.27
N PRO A 56 13.50 -15.77 10.90
CA PRO A 56 12.81 -17.04 11.09
C PRO A 56 12.48 -17.37 12.57
N ALA A 57 13.25 -16.83 13.51
CA ALA A 57 12.99 -17.00 14.95
C ALA A 57 11.69 -16.28 15.38
N VAL A 58 11.35 -15.16 14.73
CA VAL A 58 10.14 -14.34 14.97
C VAL A 58 8.97 -14.82 14.12
N TYR A 59 9.14 -14.81 12.81
CA TYR A 59 8.04 -15.01 11.86
C TYR A 59 7.84 -16.47 11.45
N GLY A 60 8.93 -17.23 11.43
CA GLY A 60 8.94 -18.57 10.85
C GLY A 60 8.98 -18.49 9.32
N GLU A 61 8.10 -19.23 8.67
CA GLU A 61 7.95 -19.26 7.21
C GLU A 61 6.66 -18.53 6.81
N GLN A 62 6.68 -17.83 5.68
CA GLN A 62 5.49 -17.20 5.11
C GLN A 62 4.45 -18.27 4.76
N LEU A 63 3.24 -18.18 5.32
CA LEU A 63 2.13 -19.06 4.97
C LEU A 63 1.61 -18.74 3.55
N LYS A 64 1.01 -19.74 2.90
CA LYS A 64 0.47 -19.55 1.55
C LYS A 64 -0.95 -18.99 1.52
N GLY A 65 -1.75 -19.33 2.54
CA GLY A 65 -3.17 -18.94 2.61
C GLY A 65 -4.04 -19.52 1.50
N SER A 66 -5.30 -19.12 1.51
CA SER A 66 -6.31 -19.44 0.49
C SER A 66 -7.06 -18.17 0.08
N PRO A 67 -7.89 -18.19 -0.98
CA PRO A 67 -8.72 -17.03 -1.33
C PRO A 67 -9.67 -16.58 -0.22
N GLU A 68 -10.19 -17.54 0.57
CA GLU A 68 -11.11 -17.30 1.69
C GLU A 68 -10.35 -16.81 2.93
N GLU A 69 -9.10 -17.26 3.09
CA GLU A 69 -8.21 -16.91 4.19
C GLU A 69 -6.82 -16.52 3.67
N PRO A 70 -6.65 -15.33 3.10
CA PRO A 70 -5.37 -14.87 2.56
C PRO A 70 -4.28 -14.82 3.65
N ALA A 71 -3.05 -15.16 3.24
CA ALA A 71 -1.91 -15.09 4.14
C ALA A 71 -1.36 -13.66 4.31
N ILE A 72 -1.66 -12.78 3.34
CA ILE A 72 -1.32 -11.37 3.41
C ILE A 72 -2.60 -10.58 3.14
N VAL A 73 -2.93 -9.64 4.04
CA VAL A 73 -4.05 -8.72 3.85
C VAL A 73 -3.56 -7.31 4.11
N LYS A 74 -3.87 -6.39 3.20
CA LYS A 74 -3.64 -4.95 3.41
C LYS A 74 -4.88 -4.18 3.00
N GLU A 75 -5.35 -3.32 3.89
CA GLU A 75 -6.51 -2.46 3.66
C GLU A 75 -6.19 -1.04 4.08
N SER A 76 -6.63 -0.08 3.27
CA SER A 76 -6.58 1.35 3.61
C SER A 76 -7.94 1.97 3.41
N VAL A 77 -8.40 2.72 4.40
CA VAL A 77 -9.64 3.50 4.33
C VAL A 77 -9.29 4.98 4.38
N HIS A 78 -9.68 5.68 3.35
CA HIS A 78 -9.43 7.11 3.16
C HIS A 78 -10.72 7.91 3.14
N HIS A 79 -10.59 9.23 3.20
CA HIS A 79 -11.72 10.14 3.17
C HIS A 79 -11.48 11.26 2.16
N LEU A 80 -12.49 11.53 1.32
CA LEU A 80 -12.43 12.57 0.30
C LEU A 80 -12.37 13.94 0.93
N PHE A 81 -13.23 14.19 1.93
CA PHE A 81 -13.22 15.41 2.73
C PHE A 81 -12.54 15.15 4.06
N LYS A 82 -11.47 15.88 4.33
CA LYS A 82 -10.76 15.87 5.62
C LYS A 82 -10.16 17.23 5.92
N LEU A 83 -9.87 17.46 7.20
CA LEU A 83 -9.17 18.65 7.66
C LEU A 83 -7.68 18.32 7.85
N VAL A 84 -6.83 19.18 7.32
CA VAL A 84 -5.39 19.19 7.59
C VAL A 84 -5.08 20.53 8.28
N ASP A 85 -4.51 20.48 9.46
CA ASP A 85 -4.29 21.68 10.31
C ASP A 85 -5.56 22.54 10.49
N ASN A 86 -6.69 21.88 10.73
CA ASN A 86 -8.02 22.49 10.85
C ASN A 86 -8.51 23.24 9.60
N LYS A 87 -7.91 23.03 8.45
CA LYS A 87 -8.36 23.59 7.15
C LYS A 87 -8.84 22.47 6.24
N PRO A 88 -9.93 22.66 5.49
CA PRO A 88 -10.35 21.69 4.48
C PRO A 88 -9.24 21.42 3.46
N LEU A 89 -8.92 20.15 3.26
CA LEU A 89 -8.05 19.73 2.16
C LEU A 89 -8.86 19.85 0.86
N THR A 90 -8.56 20.89 0.06
CA THR A 90 -9.20 21.08 -1.24
C THR A 90 -8.53 20.21 -2.29
N ARG A 91 -9.29 19.35 -2.95
CA ARG A 91 -8.82 18.50 -4.05
C ARG A 91 -9.08 19.17 -5.39
N PRO A 92 -8.17 19.09 -6.35
CA PRO A 92 -8.44 19.56 -7.69
C PRO A 92 -9.59 18.75 -8.30
N VAL A 93 -10.43 19.41 -9.11
CA VAL A 93 -11.65 18.76 -9.67
C VAL A 93 -11.34 17.51 -10.49
N TRP A 94 -10.23 17.50 -11.24
CA TRP A 94 -9.80 16.35 -12.03
C TRP A 94 -9.50 15.10 -11.18
N TYR A 95 -9.21 15.26 -9.89
CA TYR A 95 -8.99 14.15 -8.96
C TYR A 95 -10.19 13.19 -8.88
N LEU A 96 -11.40 13.70 -9.11
CA LEU A 96 -12.64 12.92 -9.11
C LEU A 96 -12.97 12.31 -10.49
N ASP A 97 -12.18 12.61 -11.53
CA ASP A 97 -12.30 11.97 -12.83
C ASP A 97 -11.41 10.74 -12.92
N VAL A 98 -12.02 9.56 -12.80
CA VAL A 98 -11.30 8.27 -12.85
C VAL A 98 -10.60 8.00 -14.18
N ASN A 99 -10.89 8.75 -15.26
CA ASN A 99 -10.14 8.66 -16.51
C ASN A 99 -8.81 9.43 -16.46
N GLN A 100 -8.67 10.35 -15.52
CA GLN A 100 -7.44 11.10 -15.28
C GLN A 100 -6.65 10.54 -14.09
N GLN A 101 -7.33 10.38 -12.94
CA GLN A 101 -6.72 9.88 -11.70
C GLN A 101 -6.51 8.37 -11.69
N GLY A 102 -7.37 7.62 -12.39
CA GLY A 102 -7.53 6.19 -12.20
C GLY A 102 -8.63 5.87 -11.18
N GLU A 103 -9.19 4.68 -11.27
CA GLU A 103 -10.10 4.14 -10.25
C GLU A 103 -9.32 3.76 -8.99
N GLY A 104 -9.97 3.66 -7.83
CA GLY A 104 -9.32 3.31 -6.57
C GLY A 104 -8.49 2.02 -6.64
N ILE A 105 -8.97 1.04 -7.41
CA ILE A 105 -8.27 -0.24 -7.65
C ILE A 105 -6.93 -0.10 -8.39
N VAL A 106 -6.66 1.01 -9.05
CA VAL A 106 -5.38 1.29 -9.74
C VAL A 106 -4.63 2.49 -9.16
N ASP A 107 -5.22 3.25 -8.24
CA ASP A 107 -4.60 4.40 -7.61
C ASP A 107 -3.93 4.01 -6.27
N VAL A 108 -4.61 4.10 -5.15
CA VAL A 108 -4.01 3.81 -3.82
C VAL A 108 -3.66 2.34 -3.68
N THR A 109 -4.43 1.43 -4.29
CA THR A 109 -4.13 -0.01 -4.28
C THR A 109 -2.73 -0.31 -4.84
N THR A 110 -2.17 0.56 -5.67
CA THR A 110 -0.77 0.46 -6.13
C THR A 110 0.21 0.39 -4.97
N HIS A 111 0.05 1.23 -3.93
CA HIS A 111 0.87 1.15 -2.73
C HIS A 111 0.72 -0.20 -2.01
N LEU A 112 -0.50 -0.70 -1.87
CA LEU A 112 -0.75 -1.94 -1.14
C LEU A 112 -0.16 -3.15 -1.87
N VAL A 113 -0.27 -3.20 -3.21
CA VAL A 113 0.37 -4.24 -4.03
C VAL A 113 1.89 -4.15 -3.94
N ASP A 114 2.45 -2.94 -3.99
CA ASP A 114 3.87 -2.70 -3.80
C ASP A 114 4.37 -3.23 -2.45
N LEU A 115 3.67 -2.92 -1.37
CA LEU A 115 4.03 -3.38 -0.03
C LEU A 115 3.97 -4.90 0.11
N VAL A 116 2.98 -5.57 -0.50
CA VAL A 116 2.95 -7.04 -0.53
C VAL A 116 4.21 -7.60 -1.18
N GLN A 117 4.65 -7.02 -2.30
CA GLN A 117 5.88 -7.44 -2.99
C GLN A 117 7.12 -7.16 -2.14
N TRP A 118 7.25 -5.95 -1.64
CA TRP A 118 8.45 -5.45 -0.97
C TRP A 118 8.69 -6.08 0.40
N GLU A 119 7.60 -6.36 1.15
CA GLU A 119 7.71 -6.96 2.48
C GLU A 119 7.83 -8.49 2.45
N ALA A 120 7.00 -9.17 1.64
CA ALA A 120 6.95 -10.62 1.64
C ALA A 120 8.00 -11.28 0.74
N PHE A 121 8.55 -10.55 -0.22
CA PHE A 121 9.56 -11.04 -1.17
C PHE A 121 10.73 -10.05 -1.29
N PRO A 122 11.39 -9.72 -0.17
CA PRO A 122 12.43 -8.71 -0.15
C PRO A 122 13.54 -9.03 -1.16
N ASP A 123 13.85 -8.03 -2.00
CA ASP A 123 14.92 -8.06 -3.00
C ASP A 123 14.80 -9.17 -4.07
N GLN A 124 13.61 -9.80 -4.18
CA GLN A 124 13.34 -10.84 -5.16
C GLN A 124 12.71 -10.25 -6.42
N ILE A 125 13.17 -10.74 -7.57
CA ILE A 125 12.53 -10.45 -8.86
C ILE A 125 11.18 -11.17 -8.93
N ILE A 126 10.14 -10.43 -9.31
CA ILE A 126 8.79 -10.93 -9.55
C ILE A 126 8.51 -10.83 -11.06
N ASP A 127 8.39 -11.99 -11.71
CA ASP A 127 7.95 -12.08 -13.09
C ASP A 127 6.42 -12.11 -13.14
N TYR A 128 5.79 -11.00 -13.49
CA TYR A 128 4.33 -10.89 -13.47
C TYR A 128 3.61 -11.94 -14.35
N LYS A 129 4.27 -12.47 -15.39
CA LYS A 129 3.70 -13.51 -16.28
C LYS A 129 3.68 -14.90 -15.64
N LYS A 130 4.49 -15.13 -14.62
CA LYS A 130 4.64 -16.43 -13.96
C LYS A 130 4.22 -16.42 -12.50
N ASP A 131 4.52 -15.32 -11.81
CA ASP A 131 4.42 -15.24 -10.37
C ASP A 131 3.11 -14.62 -9.90
N ILE A 132 2.34 -13.94 -10.80
CA ILE A 132 1.06 -13.30 -10.47
C ILE A 132 -0.11 -14.10 -11.09
N GLU A 133 -1.08 -14.48 -10.24
CA GLU A 133 -2.33 -15.11 -10.62
C GLU A 133 -3.49 -14.33 -9.98
N LEU A 134 -4.28 -13.61 -10.79
CA LEU A 134 -5.48 -12.93 -10.31
C LEU A 134 -6.59 -13.95 -10.03
N ILE A 135 -7.23 -13.84 -8.86
CA ILE A 135 -8.32 -14.73 -8.43
C ILE A 135 -9.64 -13.99 -8.50
N ASP A 136 -9.71 -12.81 -7.88
CA ASP A 136 -10.91 -12.00 -7.83
C ASP A 136 -10.56 -10.51 -7.73
N ALA A 137 -11.45 -9.65 -8.26
CA ALA A 137 -11.35 -8.21 -8.12
C ALA A 137 -12.72 -7.57 -8.14
N ASN A 138 -12.93 -6.56 -7.30
CA ASN A 138 -14.17 -5.82 -7.21
C ASN A 138 -13.90 -4.32 -7.23
N ARG A 139 -14.88 -3.55 -7.70
CA ARG A 139 -14.86 -2.10 -7.72
C ARG A 139 -16.24 -1.55 -7.39
N TRP A 140 -16.30 -0.44 -6.68
CA TRP A 140 -17.57 0.24 -6.38
C TRP A 140 -17.39 1.74 -6.20
N THR A 141 -18.52 2.46 -6.25
CA THR A 141 -18.50 3.91 -6.19
C THR A 141 -18.69 4.45 -4.78
N THR A 142 -18.13 5.62 -4.51
CA THR A 142 -18.60 6.54 -3.47
C THR A 142 -19.43 7.61 -4.12
N SER A 143 -20.60 7.88 -3.53
CA SER A 143 -21.53 8.89 -4.00
C SER A 143 -21.17 10.25 -3.39
N ILE A 144 -21.17 11.30 -4.19
CA ILE A 144 -20.84 12.68 -3.78
C ILE A 144 -21.96 13.59 -4.25
N SER A 145 -22.70 14.20 -3.32
CA SER A 145 -23.74 15.21 -3.62
C SER A 145 -23.11 16.51 -4.12
N PRO A 146 -23.90 17.46 -4.71
CA PRO A 146 -23.40 18.77 -5.10
C PRO A 146 -22.75 19.56 -3.95
N GLU A 147 -23.36 19.50 -2.74
CA GLU A 147 -22.79 20.15 -1.55
C GLU A 147 -21.47 19.54 -1.13
N GLU A 148 -21.37 18.20 -1.12
CA GLU A 148 -20.16 17.47 -0.80
C GLU A 148 -19.08 17.74 -1.84
N PHE A 149 -19.43 17.77 -3.13
CA PHE A 149 -18.51 18.12 -4.21
C PHE A 149 -17.91 19.51 -4.01
N LYS A 150 -18.75 20.50 -3.69
CA LYS A 150 -18.28 21.84 -3.36
C LYS A 150 -17.34 21.86 -2.16
N GLN A 151 -17.64 21.09 -1.12
CA GLN A 151 -16.77 20.99 0.07
C GLN A 151 -15.40 20.37 -0.25
N VAL A 152 -15.36 19.36 -1.12
CA VAL A 152 -14.12 18.67 -1.51
C VAL A 152 -13.29 19.48 -2.49
N THR A 153 -13.93 20.18 -3.46
CA THR A 153 -13.23 20.82 -4.59
C THR A 153 -13.22 22.34 -4.57
N GLY A 154 -14.09 22.96 -3.78
CA GLY A 154 -14.31 24.41 -3.81
C GLY A 154 -15.11 24.89 -5.05
N THR A 155 -15.65 23.98 -5.87
CA THR A 155 -16.35 24.27 -7.13
C THR A 155 -17.84 24.04 -6.98
N ASP A 156 -18.66 24.98 -7.44
CA ASP A 156 -20.13 25.00 -7.21
C ASP A 156 -20.90 23.93 -7.99
N ALA A 157 -20.38 23.47 -9.13
CA ALA A 157 -21.09 22.52 -10.00
C ALA A 157 -20.13 21.51 -10.64
N TYR A 158 -20.66 20.33 -10.98
CA TYR A 158 -19.92 19.32 -11.72
C TYR A 158 -19.55 19.84 -13.12
N PRO A 159 -18.27 19.86 -13.49
CA PRO A 159 -17.86 20.23 -14.85
C PRO A 159 -18.32 19.19 -15.87
N ASP A 160 -18.32 19.57 -17.14
CA ASP A 160 -18.88 18.74 -18.24
C ASP A 160 -18.23 17.34 -18.32
N PHE A 161 -16.94 17.25 -18.05
CA PHE A 161 -16.23 15.95 -18.11
C PHE A 161 -16.62 14.96 -17.01
N LEU A 162 -17.25 15.42 -15.91
CA LEU A 162 -17.79 14.57 -14.83
C LEU A 162 -19.27 14.23 -15.02
N LYS A 163 -20.02 14.97 -15.85
CA LYS A 163 -21.47 14.78 -16.01
C LYS A 163 -21.87 13.36 -16.44
N LYS A 164 -21.01 12.67 -17.16
CA LYS A 164 -21.22 11.27 -17.57
C LYS A 164 -21.33 10.29 -16.39
N ASP A 165 -20.75 10.65 -15.24
CA ASP A 165 -20.72 9.84 -14.02
C ASP A 165 -21.72 10.37 -12.97
N VAL A 166 -22.61 11.30 -13.34
CA VAL A 166 -23.68 11.85 -12.47
C VAL A 166 -24.96 11.08 -12.70
N GLU A 167 -25.50 10.51 -11.62
CA GLU A 167 -26.77 9.79 -11.58
C GLU A 167 -27.64 10.40 -10.48
N ASN A 168 -28.90 10.79 -10.81
CA ASN A 168 -29.83 11.40 -9.84
C ASN A 168 -29.18 12.54 -9.04
N ASP A 169 -28.57 13.48 -9.74
CA ASP A 169 -27.86 14.64 -9.18
C ASP A 169 -26.71 14.29 -8.23
N THR A 170 -26.16 13.10 -8.32
CA THR A 170 -25.08 12.61 -7.45
C THR A 170 -23.94 12.05 -8.31
N LEU A 171 -22.73 12.54 -8.11
CA LEU A 171 -21.53 12.03 -8.77
C LEU A 171 -21.14 10.66 -8.19
N LYS A 172 -20.96 9.67 -9.06
CA LYS A 172 -20.54 8.30 -8.75
C LYS A 172 -19.06 8.13 -9.05
N VAL A 173 -18.22 8.17 -8.04
CA VAL A 173 -16.77 8.05 -8.20
C VAL A 173 -16.32 6.62 -7.91
N TYR A 174 -15.77 5.90 -8.89
CA TYR A 174 -15.19 4.56 -8.69
C TYR A 174 -13.83 4.64 -7.98
N CYS A 175 -13.84 5.08 -6.73
CA CYS A 175 -12.64 5.25 -5.92
C CYS A 175 -12.36 4.08 -4.97
N ASN A 176 -13.18 3.00 -5.01
CA ASN A 176 -13.04 1.83 -4.16
C ASN A 176 -12.71 0.59 -4.98
N GLY A 177 -12.00 -0.36 -4.37
CA GLY A 177 -11.76 -1.66 -4.96
C GLY A 177 -11.00 -2.60 -4.05
N ASP A 178 -11.13 -3.91 -4.33
CA ASP A 178 -10.32 -4.95 -3.72
C ASP A 178 -9.78 -5.92 -4.79
N ILE A 179 -8.66 -6.56 -4.48
CA ILE A 179 -8.02 -7.55 -5.33
C ILE A 179 -7.63 -8.75 -4.46
N VAL A 180 -8.01 -9.94 -4.88
CA VAL A 180 -7.48 -11.21 -4.36
C VAL A 180 -6.63 -11.86 -5.44
N TYR A 181 -5.36 -12.13 -5.12
CA TYR A 181 -4.41 -12.68 -6.07
C TYR A 181 -3.37 -13.54 -5.39
N LYS A 182 -2.68 -14.38 -6.17
CA LYS A 182 -1.47 -15.06 -5.72
C LYS A 182 -0.23 -14.37 -6.28
N ILE A 183 0.77 -14.31 -5.43
CA ILE A 183 2.13 -13.89 -5.78
C ILE A 183 3.12 -14.97 -5.32
N LYS A 184 3.85 -15.57 -6.26
CA LYS A 184 4.75 -16.73 -5.97
C LYS A 184 4.05 -17.83 -5.13
N GLY A 185 2.75 -18.05 -5.36
CA GLY A 185 1.95 -19.06 -4.67
C GLY A 185 1.44 -18.65 -3.28
N VAL A 186 1.72 -17.43 -2.82
CA VAL A 186 1.14 -16.85 -1.60
C VAL A 186 -0.11 -16.06 -1.97
N THR A 187 -1.22 -16.30 -1.29
CA THR A 187 -2.48 -15.58 -1.50
C THR A 187 -2.46 -14.28 -0.73
N ALA A 188 -2.68 -13.18 -1.44
CA ALA A 188 -2.79 -11.84 -0.89
C ALA A 188 -4.16 -11.22 -1.22
N LYS A 189 -4.68 -10.41 -0.30
CA LYS A 189 -5.83 -9.53 -0.52
C LYS A 189 -5.41 -8.09 -0.23
N VAL A 190 -5.72 -7.20 -1.16
CA VAL A 190 -5.54 -5.76 -0.96
C VAL A 190 -6.88 -5.05 -1.19
N SER A 191 -7.17 -4.03 -0.40
CA SER A 191 -8.45 -3.31 -0.43
C SER A 191 -8.23 -1.82 -0.18
N VAL A 192 -8.87 -0.98 -0.99
CA VAL A 192 -8.92 0.46 -0.78
C VAL A 192 -10.37 0.94 -0.74
N ILE A 193 -10.68 1.73 0.27
CA ILE A 193 -12.00 2.29 0.51
C ILE A 193 -11.87 3.81 0.67
N TRP A 194 -12.67 4.56 -0.08
CA TRP A 194 -12.81 5.99 0.07
C TRP A 194 -14.22 6.33 0.51
N ASN A 195 -14.38 6.77 1.74
CA ASN A 195 -15.61 7.36 2.22
C ASN A 195 -15.63 8.87 1.92
N TYR A 196 -16.80 9.49 1.98
CA TYR A 196 -16.87 10.94 1.86
C TYR A 196 -16.11 11.61 3.01
N THR A 197 -16.48 11.31 4.24
CA THR A 197 -15.85 11.86 5.45
C THR A 197 -15.92 10.87 6.62
N PHE A 198 -15.20 11.15 7.67
CA PHE A 198 -15.20 10.37 8.91
C PHE A 198 -16.01 11.06 10.02
N PRO A 199 -16.52 10.33 11.04
CA PRO A 199 -17.14 10.91 12.21
C PRO A 199 -16.18 11.86 12.94
N LYS A 200 -16.74 12.84 13.68
CA LYS A 200 -15.92 13.80 14.44
C LYS A 200 -14.89 13.08 15.33
N GLY A 201 -13.62 13.46 15.19
CA GLY A 201 -12.48 12.83 15.87
C GLY A 201 -12.01 11.52 15.23
N GLY A 202 -12.51 11.19 14.04
CA GLY A 202 -12.04 10.08 13.24
C GLY A 202 -10.82 10.45 12.38
N GLY A 203 -10.35 9.49 11.58
CA GLY A 203 -9.22 9.63 10.67
C GLY A 203 -9.18 8.50 9.66
N ASP A 204 -8.19 8.53 8.77
CA ASP A 204 -7.90 7.44 7.85
C ASP A 204 -7.43 6.22 8.66
N THR A 205 -7.79 5.01 8.21
CA THR A 205 -7.40 3.77 8.86
C THR A 205 -6.57 2.90 7.93
N HIS A 206 -5.69 2.09 8.54
CA HIS A 206 -4.91 1.10 7.83
C HIS A 206 -4.85 -0.20 8.64
N PHE A 207 -4.93 -1.31 7.92
CA PHE A 207 -4.76 -2.64 8.45
C PHE A 207 -3.82 -3.44 7.55
N SER A 208 -2.83 -4.09 8.15
CA SER A 208 -1.94 -5.01 7.45
C SER A 208 -1.73 -6.25 8.31
N VAL A 209 -1.78 -7.42 7.71
CA VAL A 209 -1.35 -8.67 8.35
C VAL A 209 -0.51 -9.48 7.37
N MET A 210 0.59 -10.00 7.86
CA MET A 210 1.40 -11.03 7.22
C MET A 210 1.41 -12.25 8.15
N LYS A 211 0.89 -13.39 7.67
CA LYS A 211 0.75 -14.61 8.47
C LYS A 211 1.97 -15.50 8.31
N GLY A 212 2.69 -15.69 9.41
CA GLY A 212 3.84 -16.57 9.50
C GLY A 212 3.53 -17.89 10.20
N SER A 213 4.44 -18.86 10.13
CA SER A 213 4.26 -20.15 10.80
C SER A 213 4.48 -20.09 12.32
N LYS A 214 5.08 -19.01 12.84
CA LYS A 214 5.30 -18.78 14.27
C LYS A 214 4.52 -17.62 14.84
N ALA A 215 4.35 -16.55 14.05
CA ALA A 215 3.59 -15.37 14.44
C ALA A 215 3.01 -14.66 13.22
N ASP A 216 1.92 -13.96 13.44
CA ASP A 216 1.40 -12.95 12.54
C ASP A 216 2.02 -11.60 12.88
N LEU A 217 2.42 -10.85 11.86
CA LEU A 217 2.88 -9.47 11.99
C LEU A 217 1.73 -8.56 11.55
N VAL A 218 1.21 -7.76 12.47
CA VAL A 218 -0.04 -7.02 12.28
C VAL A 218 0.16 -5.54 12.49
N ILE A 219 -0.15 -4.72 11.48
CA ILE A 219 -0.23 -3.27 11.62
C ILE A 219 -1.71 -2.90 11.79
N ARG A 220 -2.00 -2.11 12.82
CA ARG A 220 -3.32 -1.53 13.07
C ARG A 220 -3.20 -0.02 13.15
N GLN A 221 -4.08 0.65 12.43
CA GLN A 221 -4.26 2.11 12.49
C GLN A 221 -5.76 2.38 12.53
N GLY A 222 -6.32 2.44 13.70
CA GLY A 222 -7.74 2.66 13.93
C GLY A 222 -7.98 3.56 15.13
N LYS A 223 -9.23 3.62 15.57
CA LYS A 223 -9.62 4.42 16.73
C LYS A 223 -8.86 4.04 18.01
N GLU A 224 -8.60 2.74 18.21
CA GLU A 224 -7.88 2.23 19.39
C GLU A 224 -6.39 2.64 19.39
N GLN A 225 -5.82 2.91 18.22
CA GLN A 225 -4.47 3.39 18.01
C GLN A 225 -4.41 4.93 17.84
N ASN A 226 -5.51 5.65 18.14
CA ASN A 226 -5.62 7.08 17.86
C ASN A 226 -5.28 7.46 16.41
N TYR A 227 -5.63 6.57 15.46
CA TYR A 227 -5.35 6.70 14.02
C TYR A 227 -3.86 6.82 13.67
N GLN A 228 -2.98 6.31 14.52
CA GLN A 228 -1.56 6.16 14.23
C GLN A 228 -1.23 4.68 13.98
N PRO A 229 -0.37 4.34 12.99
CA PRO A 229 -0.02 2.96 12.75
C PRO A 229 0.80 2.39 13.90
N GLU A 230 0.40 1.21 14.38
CA GLU A 230 1.08 0.44 15.41
C GLU A 230 1.32 -0.98 14.93
N LEU A 231 2.50 -1.53 15.20
CA LEU A 231 2.91 -2.87 14.82
C LEU A 231 2.81 -3.83 16.01
N PHE A 232 2.22 -4.99 15.75
CA PHE A 232 2.07 -6.08 16.72
C PHE A 232 2.69 -7.36 16.18
N VAL A 233 3.27 -8.15 17.10
CA VAL A 233 3.70 -9.54 16.87
C VAL A 233 2.73 -10.42 17.65
N GLU A 234 2.00 -11.31 16.95
CA GLU A 234 0.98 -12.17 17.53
C GLU A 234 1.37 -13.63 17.30
N ALA A 235 1.79 -14.32 18.36
CA ALA A 235 2.19 -15.72 18.27
C ALA A 235 1.04 -16.60 17.81
N VAL A 236 1.29 -17.51 16.87
CA VAL A 236 0.25 -18.42 16.40
C VAL A 236 -0.10 -19.46 17.47
N LYS A 237 -1.32 -19.97 17.42
CA LYS A 237 -1.79 -20.99 18.37
C LYS A 237 -0.92 -22.26 18.32
N GLY A 238 -0.49 -22.73 19.50
CA GLY A 238 0.30 -23.95 19.63
C GLY A 238 1.81 -23.74 19.70
N VAL A 239 2.31 -22.52 19.58
CA VAL A 239 3.70 -22.17 19.83
C VAL A 239 3.96 -22.20 21.34
N ASP A 240 5.12 -22.72 21.75
CA ASP A 240 5.60 -22.58 23.13
C ASP A 240 5.91 -21.10 23.40
N LEU A 241 5.02 -20.42 24.10
CA LEU A 241 5.11 -18.97 24.32
C LEU A 241 6.35 -18.56 25.09
N ALA A 242 6.84 -19.38 26.04
CA ALA A 242 8.03 -19.04 26.83
C ALA A 242 9.30 -19.10 25.98
N ALA A 243 9.42 -20.16 25.15
CA ALA A 243 10.53 -20.30 24.21
C ALA A 243 10.45 -19.19 23.12
N TYR A 244 9.25 -18.94 22.60
CA TYR A 244 9.04 -17.91 21.58
C TYR A 244 9.38 -16.51 22.08
N GLU A 245 8.92 -16.13 23.28
CA GLU A 245 9.21 -14.81 23.89
C GLU A 245 10.73 -14.59 24.05
N LYS A 246 11.46 -15.65 24.42
CA LYS A 246 12.93 -15.59 24.50
C LYS A 246 13.57 -15.33 23.13
N ASP A 247 13.13 -16.07 22.10
CA ASP A 247 13.63 -15.93 20.73
C ASP A 247 13.28 -14.57 20.14
N LEU A 248 12.06 -14.09 20.38
CA LEU A 248 11.59 -12.78 19.96
C LEU A 248 12.41 -11.66 20.62
N THR A 249 12.63 -11.73 21.93
CA THR A 249 13.42 -10.75 22.66
C THR A 249 14.86 -10.69 22.15
N ALA A 250 15.51 -11.85 21.94
CA ALA A 250 16.85 -11.91 21.39
C ALA A 250 16.94 -11.36 19.94
N SER A 251 15.88 -11.55 19.16
CA SER A 251 15.80 -11.02 17.79
C SER A 251 15.64 -9.49 17.80
N MET A 252 14.87 -8.96 18.75
CA MET A 252 14.68 -7.51 18.89
C MET A 252 15.95 -6.76 19.30
N GLU A 253 16.92 -7.40 19.93
CA GLU A 253 18.23 -6.77 20.20
C GLU A 253 18.92 -6.34 18.89
N LYS A 254 18.79 -7.13 17.84
CA LYS A 254 19.34 -6.79 16.50
C LYS A 254 18.58 -5.64 15.85
N VAL A 255 17.24 -5.72 15.91
CA VAL A 255 16.37 -4.65 15.38
C VAL A 255 16.63 -3.32 16.11
N SER A 256 16.80 -3.36 17.46
CA SER A 256 17.10 -2.18 18.26
C SER A 256 18.51 -1.61 18.01
N ALA A 257 19.44 -2.41 17.51
CA ALA A 257 20.76 -1.93 17.09
C ALA A 257 20.66 -1.06 15.82
N GLU A 258 19.78 -1.41 14.89
CA GLU A 258 19.51 -0.66 13.67
C GLU A 258 18.53 0.51 13.91
N TYR A 259 17.52 0.28 14.76
CA TYR A 259 16.50 1.28 15.14
C TYR A 259 16.56 1.59 16.64
N PRO A 260 17.55 2.37 17.13
CA PRO A 260 17.76 2.61 18.55
C PRO A 260 16.53 3.15 19.29
N GLY A 261 16.09 2.39 20.28
CA GLY A 261 14.92 2.69 21.11
C GLY A 261 13.64 1.96 20.71
N VAL A 262 13.65 1.21 19.60
CA VAL A 262 12.57 0.28 19.29
C VAL A 262 12.63 -0.88 20.30
N ALA A 263 11.50 -1.22 20.91
CA ALA A 263 11.38 -2.22 21.97
C ALA A 263 10.08 -3.03 21.84
N LEU A 264 9.93 -4.05 22.67
CA LEU A 264 8.69 -4.83 22.79
C LEU A 264 7.96 -4.48 24.08
N ASN A 265 6.65 -4.35 23.97
CA ASN A 265 5.74 -4.25 25.11
C ASN A 265 4.72 -5.40 25.04
N LYS A 266 4.73 -6.30 26.00
CA LYS A 266 3.76 -7.40 26.07
C LYS A 266 2.40 -6.85 26.48
N VAL A 267 1.44 -6.91 25.57
CA VAL A 267 0.09 -6.35 25.76
C VAL A 267 -0.98 -7.44 25.97
N GLY A 268 -0.61 -8.70 25.75
CA GLY A 268 -1.51 -9.85 25.94
C GLY A 268 -0.75 -11.17 25.98
N ASP A 269 -1.48 -12.25 26.18
CA ASP A 269 -0.90 -13.60 26.11
C ASP A 269 -0.57 -13.91 24.64
N GLY A 270 0.73 -14.06 24.34
CA GLY A 270 1.24 -14.24 22.99
C GLY A 270 1.14 -13.01 22.07
N VAL A 271 0.93 -11.81 22.63
CA VAL A 271 0.82 -10.57 21.87
C VAL A 271 1.78 -9.50 22.39
N TRP A 272 2.62 -9.01 21.50
CA TRP A 272 3.56 -7.91 21.78
C TRP A 272 3.34 -6.76 20.81
N GLN A 273 3.27 -5.55 21.35
CA GLN A 273 3.34 -4.32 20.58
C GLN A 273 4.81 -3.93 20.40
N VAL A 274 5.16 -3.50 19.19
CA VAL A 274 6.47 -2.92 18.91
C VAL A 274 6.41 -1.43 19.27
N GLU A 275 7.09 -1.05 20.36
CA GLU A 275 7.20 0.35 20.77
C GLU A 275 8.18 1.09 19.84
N ILE A 276 7.70 2.14 19.20
CA ILE A 276 8.44 2.91 18.19
C ILE A 276 8.62 4.34 18.69
N PRO A 277 9.87 4.79 18.93
CA PRO A 277 10.15 6.17 19.32
C PRO A 277 9.62 7.20 18.34
N ALA A 278 9.13 8.32 18.84
CA ALA A 278 8.52 9.40 18.05
C ALA A 278 9.45 9.95 16.95
N LYS A 279 10.77 9.88 17.13
CA LYS A 279 11.75 10.32 16.14
C LYS A 279 11.67 9.59 14.78
N TYR A 280 11.09 8.36 14.75
CA TYR A 280 10.89 7.60 13.52
C TYR A 280 9.52 7.85 12.88
N ARG A 281 8.59 8.46 13.59
CA ARG A 281 7.25 8.79 13.09
C ARG A 281 7.27 10.12 12.35
N VAL A 282 8.02 10.15 11.24
CA VAL A 282 8.09 11.30 10.36
C VAL A 282 6.83 11.38 9.50
N GLY A 283 6.39 12.57 9.12
CA GLY A 283 5.17 12.75 8.34
C GLY A 283 5.30 12.28 6.88
N HIS A 284 4.18 12.18 6.20
CA HIS A 284 4.10 11.68 4.81
C HIS A 284 4.98 12.49 3.84
N GLU A 285 5.09 13.81 4.02
CA GLU A 285 5.98 14.66 3.23
C GLU A 285 7.47 14.25 3.36
N ALA A 286 7.89 13.81 4.54
CA ALA A 286 9.25 13.32 4.74
C ALA A 286 9.52 12.03 3.95
N HIS A 287 8.50 11.18 3.77
CA HIS A 287 8.62 9.96 2.96
C HIS A 287 8.88 10.28 1.47
N PHE A 288 8.31 11.38 0.92
CA PHE A 288 8.68 11.86 -0.42
C PHE A 288 10.15 12.25 -0.50
N GLY A 289 10.66 12.93 0.54
CA GLY A 289 12.07 13.25 0.66
C GLY A 289 12.94 12.00 0.63
N GLN A 290 12.61 10.99 1.44
CA GLN A 290 13.33 9.73 1.53
C GLN A 290 13.33 8.95 0.20
N VAL A 291 12.19 8.88 -0.51
CA VAL A 291 12.13 8.26 -1.87
C VAL A 291 13.03 9.03 -2.83
N THR A 292 13.03 10.36 -2.75
CA THR A 292 13.89 11.20 -3.61
C THR A 292 15.37 10.95 -3.31
N GLU A 293 15.75 10.84 -2.04
CA GLU A 293 17.12 10.50 -1.62
C GLU A 293 17.55 9.15 -2.16
N HIS A 294 16.71 8.10 -2.02
CA HIS A 294 16.98 6.78 -2.61
C HIS A 294 17.17 6.85 -4.12
N PHE A 295 16.32 7.60 -4.83
CA PHE A 295 16.46 7.79 -6.27
C PHE A 295 17.77 8.51 -6.66
N LEU A 296 18.17 9.53 -5.89
CA LEU A 296 19.45 10.23 -6.08
C LEU A 296 20.64 9.30 -5.85
N ASP A 297 20.56 8.38 -4.89
CA ASP A 297 21.60 7.38 -4.67
C ASP A 297 21.69 6.39 -5.83
N TYR A 298 20.57 5.89 -6.35
CA TYR A 298 20.56 5.08 -7.58
C TYR A 298 21.15 5.82 -8.78
N LEU A 299 20.89 7.13 -8.90
CA LEU A 299 21.51 7.94 -9.95
C LEU A 299 23.02 8.03 -9.79
N LYS A 300 23.55 8.15 -8.57
CA LYS A 300 25.01 8.13 -8.28
C LYS A 300 25.62 6.75 -8.59
N GLU A 301 24.91 5.66 -8.26
CA GLU A 301 25.34 4.31 -8.56
C GLU A 301 25.23 3.96 -10.04
N GLY A 302 24.44 4.71 -10.81
CA GLY A 302 24.20 4.50 -12.23
C GLY A 302 23.24 3.35 -12.55
N LYS A 303 22.55 2.78 -11.56
CA LYS A 303 21.58 1.68 -11.74
C LYS A 303 20.54 1.61 -10.63
N LEU A 304 19.39 1.05 -10.96
CA LEU A 304 18.40 0.56 -9.99
C LEU A 304 18.80 -0.87 -9.54
N PRO A 305 18.38 -1.32 -8.35
CA PRO A 305 18.40 -2.74 -8.01
C PRO A 305 17.71 -3.60 -9.06
N ASP A 306 18.23 -4.79 -9.32
CA ASP A 306 17.74 -5.64 -10.42
C ASP A 306 16.27 -6.06 -10.29
N TRP A 307 15.73 -6.05 -9.09
CA TRP A 307 14.33 -6.38 -8.81
C TRP A 307 13.36 -5.21 -8.98
N GLU A 308 13.81 -3.94 -8.96
CA GLU A 308 12.89 -2.78 -8.97
C GLU A 308 12.04 -2.71 -10.25
N VAL A 309 12.65 -2.77 -11.43
CA VAL A 309 11.89 -2.68 -12.69
C VAL A 309 10.93 -3.86 -12.86
N PRO A 310 11.32 -5.14 -12.66
CA PRO A 310 10.37 -6.25 -12.69
C PRO A 310 9.21 -6.07 -11.70
N ASN A 311 9.48 -5.60 -10.49
CA ASN A 311 8.47 -5.44 -9.44
C ASN A 311 7.54 -4.24 -9.73
N MET A 312 8.04 -3.13 -10.29
CA MET A 312 7.17 -2.07 -10.81
C MET A 312 6.22 -2.60 -11.90
N LEU A 313 6.73 -3.38 -12.86
CA LEU A 313 5.88 -4.01 -13.88
C LEU A 313 4.86 -4.98 -13.27
N ALA A 314 5.26 -5.81 -12.29
CA ALA A 314 4.36 -6.73 -11.62
C ALA A 314 3.24 -6.00 -10.85
N LYS A 315 3.54 -4.91 -10.19
CA LYS A 315 2.60 -4.06 -9.48
C LYS A 315 1.54 -3.48 -10.42
N TYR A 316 1.96 -2.81 -11.49
CA TYR A 316 1.04 -2.19 -12.45
C TYR A 316 0.27 -3.22 -13.29
N TYR A 317 0.87 -4.37 -13.60
CA TYR A 317 0.14 -5.50 -14.19
C TYR A 317 -0.99 -5.96 -13.27
N THR A 318 -0.70 -6.17 -11.98
CA THR A 318 -1.67 -6.65 -11.00
C THR A 318 -2.86 -5.70 -10.91
N THR A 319 -2.62 -4.40 -10.72
CA THR A 319 -3.70 -3.41 -10.53
C THR A 319 -4.53 -3.19 -11.80
N THR A 320 -3.89 -3.06 -12.98
CA THR A 320 -4.61 -2.81 -14.23
C THR A 320 -5.37 -4.03 -14.74
N SER A 321 -4.81 -5.23 -14.58
CA SER A 321 -5.50 -6.47 -14.94
C SER A 321 -6.65 -6.78 -13.98
N ALA A 322 -6.51 -6.46 -12.70
CA ALA A 322 -7.59 -6.54 -11.72
C ALA A 322 -8.74 -5.58 -12.05
N LEU A 323 -8.43 -4.37 -12.53
CA LEU A 323 -9.44 -3.44 -13.01
C LEU A 323 -10.23 -4.02 -14.19
N ASP A 324 -9.57 -4.63 -15.17
CA ASP A 324 -10.25 -5.28 -16.29
C ASP A 324 -11.14 -6.44 -15.81
N MET A 325 -10.64 -7.27 -14.88
CA MET A 325 -11.43 -8.34 -14.26
C MET A 325 -12.67 -7.79 -13.55
N ALA A 326 -12.52 -6.72 -12.75
CA ALA A 326 -13.63 -6.10 -12.04
C ALA A 326 -14.66 -5.45 -12.98
N LYS A 327 -14.22 -4.87 -14.11
CA LYS A 327 -15.09 -4.31 -15.15
C LYS A 327 -15.83 -5.39 -15.95
N ALA A 328 -15.29 -6.59 -16.06
CA ALA A 328 -15.93 -7.71 -16.75
C ALA A 328 -17.07 -8.35 -15.94
N LYS A 329 -17.13 -8.12 -14.64
CA LYS A 329 -18.27 -8.51 -13.80
C LYS A 329 -19.47 -7.62 -14.13
N LYS A 330 -20.62 -8.24 -14.41
CA LYS A 330 -21.89 -7.55 -14.71
C LYS A 330 -22.62 -7.17 -13.45
#